data_ce6f3feb264c38d2daf1d70d55669a5d
#
_entry.id   ce6f3feb264c38d2daf1d70d55669a5d
#
_cell.length_a   1.000
_cell.length_b   1.000
_cell.length_c   1.000
_cell.angle_alpha   90.00
_cell.angle_beta   90.00
_cell.angle_gamma   90.00
#
_symmetry.space_group_name_H-M   'P 1'
#
loop_
_entity.id
_entity.type
_entity.pdbx_description
1 polymer ?
#
loop_
_entity_poly.entity_id
_entity_poly.type
_entity_poly.pdbx_seq_one_letter_code
_entity_poly.pdbx_strand_id
1 'polypeptide(L)'
;FLEGSFSFKRAAWDTTWNDLSGKFTDAAQDYSERAVTANNAASIQLLGLRRKKSVDLTAFSDRGAAQRRIEELRDVESYPAASFSFDVSRDYAHIEQGQILEITHSRFGLSGVRVRVLEVVRGNLSENRISIQARQVVERLSGTFVPPGETLPDPMAPPTVVYPPVTGIPPWSAPDLSPVPLRHARLFELPRNPETGSEPVVLVLAARELLSEEGVLVERSATNADYSPVGLLSAPWAQYGTLAEAYPASTLAVDDTQGLLYRPYKEDPAFGPVSRTDLFGARRMALVGDELMLFQTVVLEGSETTRLSGVVRGYMNTPVQAHASGAAIWVFRNPGEGNTVQGLPIGTHNIKLRPVSGDEVLGADRVDRLSLAVTGKAMVPWPVAGLRAVRTGDSVAVSWSPVDVAFGGAGTRTENENEPVPAGFSGDFVLTAAGTEHVVNGTSITLTRSGRFALSVTARQLGYVSPAAYVTVESQDGEYVA
;
A
#
# COMPACT_ATOMS: atom_id res chain seq x y z
N PHE A 1 -31.90 29.21 -25.45
CA PHE A 1 -31.66 29.60 -24.02
C PHE A 1 -32.16 31.03 -23.80
N LEU A 2 -32.71 31.29 -22.62
CA LEU A 2 -33.01 32.63 -22.20
C LEU A 2 -31.72 33.37 -21.82
N GLU A 3 -31.67 34.67 -22.17
CA GLU A 3 -30.44 35.44 -21.99
C GLU A 3 -30.01 35.50 -20.52
N GLY A 4 -28.71 35.21 -20.24
CA GLY A 4 -28.15 35.24 -18.91
C GLY A 4 -28.43 34.01 -18.01
N SER A 5 -29.29 33.08 -18.45
CA SER A 5 -29.66 31.92 -17.62
C SER A 5 -28.71 30.71 -17.74
N PHE A 6 -27.81 30.72 -18.73
CA PHE A 6 -26.95 29.57 -18.98
C PHE A 6 -25.73 29.56 -18.08
N SER A 7 -25.57 28.48 -17.33
CA SER A 7 -24.38 28.18 -16.56
C SER A 7 -23.90 26.76 -16.81
N PHE A 8 -22.61 26.56 -16.82
CA PHE A 8 -22.06 25.23 -16.86
C PHE A 8 -20.87 25.09 -15.92
N LYS A 9 -20.72 23.94 -15.32
CA LYS A 9 -19.63 23.60 -14.43
C LYS A 9 -19.09 22.23 -14.80
N ARG A 10 -17.80 22.14 -15.12
CA ARG A 10 -17.15 20.86 -15.31
C ARG A 10 -16.71 20.31 -13.94
N ALA A 11 -16.99 19.04 -13.70
CA ALA A 11 -16.48 18.37 -12.52
C ALA A 11 -14.95 18.35 -12.56
N ALA A 12 -14.30 18.40 -11.40
CA ALA A 12 -12.85 18.24 -11.32
C ALA A 12 -12.48 16.76 -11.31
N TRP A 13 -11.26 16.43 -11.72
CA TRP A 13 -10.77 15.06 -11.72
C TRP A 13 -10.74 14.43 -10.32
N ASP A 14 -10.61 15.24 -9.29
CA ASP A 14 -10.65 14.82 -7.89
C ASP A 14 -12.02 14.34 -7.42
N THR A 15 -13.08 14.56 -8.20
CA THR A 15 -14.46 14.10 -7.92
C THR A 15 -14.84 12.84 -8.70
N THR A 16 -13.94 12.30 -9.54
CA THR A 16 -14.21 11.11 -10.34
C THR A 16 -13.86 9.82 -9.57
N TRP A 17 -14.52 8.71 -9.95
CA TRP A 17 -14.32 7.39 -9.37
C TRP A 17 -13.89 6.43 -10.46
N ASN A 18 -12.78 5.74 -10.28
CA ASN A 18 -12.21 4.88 -11.32
C ASN A 18 -12.12 3.39 -10.94
N ASP A 19 -12.61 3.05 -9.75
CA ASP A 19 -12.65 1.67 -9.26
C ASP A 19 -13.98 1.50 -8.51
N LEU A 20 -14.95 0.82 -9.13
CA LEU A 20 -16.28 0.61 -8.59
C LEU A 20 -16.47 -0.83 -8.16
N SER A 21 -17.06 -1.02 -6.98
CA SER A 21 -17.51 -2.33 -6.50
C SER A 21 -19.00 -2.28 -6.22
N GLY A 22 -19.75 -3.26 -6.73
CA GLY A 22 -21.19 -3.36 -6.54
C GLY A 22 -21.57 -4.64 -5.82
N LYS A 23 -22.48 -4.56 -4.84
CA LYS A 23 -23.07 -5.72 -4.18
C LYS A 23 -24.38 -6.07 -4.86
N PHE A 24 -24.58 -7.34 -5.21
CA PHE A 24 -25.82 -7.84 -5.83
C PHE A 24 -26.24 -9.18 -5.20
N THR A 25 -27.46 -9.60 -5.45
CA THR A 25 -28.03 -10.85 -4.93
C THR A 25 -28.05 -11.90 -6.03
N ASP A 26 -27.23 -12.95 -5.94
CA ASP A 26 -27.06 -13.93 -7.01
C ASP A 26 -28.11 -15.05 -6.93
N ALA A 27 -29.06 -15.06 -7.87
CA ALA A 27 -30.09 -16.10 -7.95
C ALA A 27 -29.53 -17.50 -8.26
N ALA A 28 -28.39 -17.58 -8.95
CA ALA A 28 -27.74 -18.86 -9.27
C ALA A 28 -26.99 -19.46 -8.06
N GLN A 29 -26.82 -18.69 -6.98
CA GLN A 29 -26.14 -19.07 -5.76
C GLN A 29 -27.03 -18.92 -4.53
N ASP A 30 -28.26 -19.35 -4.66
CA ASP A 30 -29.25 -19.37 -3.59
C ASP A 30 -29.50 -17.99 -2.96
N TYR A 31 -29.54 -16.96 -3.81
CA TYR A 31 -29.72 -15.55 -3.42
C TYR A 31 -28.70 -15.02 -2.42
N SER A 32 -27.50 -15.57 -2.43
CA SER A 32 -26.39 -15.04 -1.61
C SER A 32 -25.92 -13.68 -2.12
N GLU A 33 -25.50 -12.81 -1.19
CA GLU A 33 -24.88 -11.52 -1.53
C GLU A 33 -23.50 -11.75 -2.14
N ARG A 34 -23.27 -11.17 -3.33
CA ARG A 34 -22.00 -11.23 -4.04
C ARG A 34 -21.57 -9.86 -4.51
N ALA A 35 -20.29 -9.71 -4.84
CA ALA A 35 -19.74 -8.50 -5.38
C ALA A 35 -19.37 -8.64 -6.86
N VAL A 36 -19.57 -7.54 -7.60
CA VAL A 36 -19.02 -7.32 -8.95
C VAL A 36 -18.15 -6.07 -8.92
N THR A 37 -17.09 -6.05 -9.72
CA THR A 37 -16.15 -4.93 -9.76
C THR A 37 -15.91 -4.46 -11.18
N ALA A 38 -15.67 -3.16 -11.36
CA ALA A 38 -15.27 -2.58 -12.62
C ALA A 38 -14.28 -1.43 -12.38
N ASN A 39 -13.13 -1.48 -13.02
CA ASN A 39 -12.14 -0.42 -12.95
C ASN A 39 -11.86 0.20 -14.33
N ASN A 40 -11.41 1.44 -14.33
CA ASN A 40 -10.97 2.15 -15.53
C ASN A 40 -9.45 2.33 -15.48
N ALA A 41 -8.71 1.41 -16.11
CA ALA A 41 -7.26 1.41 -16.12
C ALA A 41 -6.67 2.72 -16.68
N ALA A 42 -7.26 3.29 -17.72
CA ALA A 42 -6.80 4.54 -18.31
C ALA A 42 -6.93 5.73 -17.35
N SER A 43 -8.06 5.81 -16.60
CA SER A 43 -8.25 6.85 -15.58
C SER A 43 -7.32 6.64 -14.38
N ILE A 44 -7.09 5.39 -13.97
CA ILE A 44 -6.14 5.06 -12.89
C ILE A 44 -4.72 5.50 -13.29
N GLN A 45 -4.32 5.19 -14.51
CA GLN A 45 -3.00 5.56 -15.03
C GLN A 45 -2.84 7.09 -15.15
N LEU A 46 -3.88 7.78 -15.63
CA LEU A 46 -3.87 9.23 -15.76
C LEU A 46 -3.76 9.95 -14.40
N LEU A 47 -4.49 9.45 -13.40
CA LEU A 47 -4.54 10.07 -12.07
C LEU A 47 -3.46 9.56 -11.11
N GLY A 48 -2.80 8.45 -11.44
CA GLY A 48 -1.80 7.81 -10.59
C GLY A 48 -2.36 7.19 -9.31
N LEU A 49 -3.70 7.13 -9.15
CA LEU A 49 -4.34 6.57 -7.95
C LEU A 49 -5.70 5.91 -8.23
N ARG A 50 -6.05 4.91 -7.44
CA ARG A 50 -7.35 4.26 -7.45
C ARG A 50 -8.30 4.96 -6.49
N ARG A 51 -9.46 5.36 -7.01
CA ARG A 51 -10.54 5.99 -6.23
C ARG A 51 -11.73 5.03 -6.20
N LYS A 52 -11.91 4.37 -5.07
CA LYS A 52 -12.94 3.35 -4.89
C LYS A 52 -14.29 3.96 -4.55
N LYS A 53 -15.36 3.40 -5.14
CA LYS A 53 -16.76 3.71 -4.81
C LYS A 53 -17.54 2.42 -4.73
N SER A 54 -18.29 2.23 -3.63
CA SER A 54 -19.24 1.14 -3.51
C SER A 54 -20.61 1.55 -4.04
N VAL A 55 -21.26 0.64 -4.76
CA VAL A 55 -22.59 0.84 -5.36
C VAL A 55 -23.50 -0.29 -4.91
N ASP A 56 -24.72 0.03 -4.52
CA ASP A 56 -25.74 -0.96 -4.23
C ASP A 56 -26.42 -1.44 -5.52
N LEU A 57 -26.29 -2.71 -5.82
CA LEU A 57 -26.89 -3.40 -6.97
C LEU A 57 -27.82 -4.54 -6.52
N THR A 58 -28.32 -4.52 -5.30
CA THR A 58 -29.17 -5.59 -4.73
C THR A 58 -30.45 -5.83 -5.52
N ALA A 59 -30.89 -4.86 -6.34
CA ALA A 59 -32.01 -5.03 -7.27
C ALA A 59 -31.71 -6.00 -8.45
N PHE A 60 -30.45 -6.37 -8.66
CA PHE A 60 -30.04 -7.31 -9.70
C PHE A 60 -29.88 -8.71 -9.11
N SER A 61 -30.48 -9.70 -9.77
CA SER A 61 -30.38 -11.10 -9.39
C SER A 61 -29.52 -11.94 -10.35
N ASP A 62 -29.08 -11.35 -11.45
CA ASP A 62 -28.21 -11.95 -12.44
C ASP A 62 -26.86 -11.27 -12.44
N ARG A 63 -25.79 -12.05 -12.33
CA ARG A 63 -24.41 -11.57 -12.32
C ARG A 63 -24.06 -10.79 -13.60
N GLY A 64 -24.50 -11.28 -14.77
CA GLY A 64 -24.20 -10.61 -16.03
C GLY A 64 -24.87 -9.24 -16.15
N ALA A 65 -26.10 -9.09 -15.62
CA ALA A 65 -26.80 -7.81 -15.56
C ALA A 65 -26.12 -6.85 -14.55
N ALA A 66 -25.75 -7.35 -13.38
CA ALA A 66 -25.02 -6.57 -12.37
C ALA A 66 -23.65 -6.10 -12.92
N GLN A 67 -22.91 -6.98 -13.60
CA GLN A 67 -21.63 -6.65 -14.22
C GLN A 67 -21.76 -5.58 -15.29
N ARG A 68 -22.72 -5.72 -16.22
CA ARG A 68 -22.97 -4.68 -17.24
C ARG A 68 -23.30 -3.34 -16.60
N ARG A 69 -24.09 -3.36 -15.53
CA ARG A 69 -24.50 -2.13 -14.84
C ARG A 69 -23.33 -1.42 -14.16
N ILE A 70 -22.45 -2.15 -13.49
CA ILE A 70 -21.29 -1.54 -12.84
C ILE A 70 -20.29 -1.00 -13.87
N GLU A 71 -20.14 -1.66 -15.01
CA GLU A 71 -19.32 -1.17 -16.12
C GLU A 71 -19.88 0.12 -16.73
N GLU A 72 -21.19 0.23 -16.91
CA GLU A 72 -21.83 1.47 -17.35
C GLU A 72 -21.60 2.62 -16.36
N LEU A 73 -21.75 2.33 -15.07
CA LEU A 73 -21.48 3.30 -14.01
C LEU A 73 -20.01 3.72 -14.00
N ARG A 74 -19.09 2.77 -14.16
CA ARG A 74 -17.65 3.06 -14.29
C ARG A 74 -17.38 4.05 -15.42
N ASP A 75 -17.94 3.81 -16.59
CA ASP A 75 -17.71 4.65 -17.77
C ASP A 75 -18.22 6.09 -17.54
N VAL A 76 -19.32 6.25 -16.81
CA VAL A 76 -19.89 7.56 -16.48
C VAL A 76 -19.12 8.27 -15.35
N GLU A 77 -18.69 7.52 -14.34
CA GLU A 77 -18.08 8.09 -13.11
C GLU A 77 -16.56 8.31 -13.25
N SER A 78 -15.92 7.68 -14.23
CA SER A 78 -14.45 7.76 -14.41
C SER A 78 -13.98 9.05 -15.07
N TYR A 79 -14.91 9.85 -15.62
CA TYR A 79 -14.56 11.08 -16.32
C TYR A 79 -15.29 12.29 -15.73
N PRO A 80 -14.64 13.48 -15.71
CA PRO A 80 -15.26 14.69 -15.20
C PRO A 80 -16.31 15.22 -16.16
N ALA A 81 -17.56 14.76 -15.98
CA ALA A 81 -18.69 15.22 -16.77
C ALA A 81 -19.11 16.65 -16.37
N ALA A 82 -19.50 17.43 -17.35
CA ALA A 82 -20.02 18.77 -17.11
C ALA A 82 -21.50 18.73 -16.69
N SER A 83 -21.87 19.58 -15.74
CA SER A 83 -23.26 19.86 -15.35
C SER A 83 -23.68 21.19 -15.94
N PHE A 84 -24.91 21.25 -16.42
CA PHE A 84 -25.49 22.40 -17.10
C PHE A 84 -26.77 22.81 -16.38
N SER A 85 -26.96 24.12 -16.22
CA SER A 85 -28.21 24.70 -15.74
C SER A 85 -28.58 25.87 -16.68
N PHE A 86 -29.77 25.87 -17.19
CA PHE A 86 -30.27 26.89 -18.14
C PHE A 86 -31.78 26.97 -18.17
N ASP A 87 -32.27 28.12 -18.55
CA ASP A 87 -33.69 28.33 -18.75
C ASP A 87 -34.01 28.40 -20.23
N VAL A 88 -35.16 27.82 -20.59
CA VAL A 88 -35.73 27.85 -21.96
C VAL A 88 -37.12 28.42 -21.93
N SER A 89 -37.58 28.92 -23.10
CA SER A 89 -38.97 29.34 -23.29
C SER A 89 -39.93 28.15 -23.13
N ARG A 90 -41.18 28.44 -22.81
CA ARG A 90 -42.25 27.42 -22.77
C ARG A 90 -42.54 26.71 -24.10
N ASP A 91 -42.06 27.24 -25.21
CA ASP A 91 -42.11 26.53 -26.48
C ASP A 91 -41.41 25.16 -26.41
N TYR A 92 -40.49 25.02 -25.48
CA TYR A 92 -39.76 23.78 -25.19
C TYR A 92 -40.37 22.95 -24.04
N ALA A 93 -41.69 23.14 -23.75
CA ALA A 93 -42.39 22.41 -22.69
C ALA A 93 -42.45 20.89 -22.89
N HIS A 94 -42.16 20.42 -24.10
CA HIS A 94 -42.07 19.00 -24.45
C HIS A 94 -40.80 18.31 -23.95
N ILE A 95 -39.82 19.07 -23.43
CA ILE A 95 -38.62 18.48 -22.84
C ILE A 95 -38.97 17.79 -21.53
N GLU A 96 -38.56 16.52 -21.42
CA GLU A 96 -38.80 15.67 -20.30
C GLU A 96 -37.50 15.17 -19.65
N GLN A 97 -37.59 14.79 -18.38
CA GLN A 97 -36.52 14.19 -17.66
C GLN A 97 -36.04 12.89 -18.34
N GLY A 98 -34.74 12.72 -18.48
CA GLY A 98 -34.10 11.56 -19.12
C GLY A 98 -33.80 11.76 -20.60
N GLN A 99 -34.42 12.74 -21.29
CA GLN A 99 -34.13 13.04 -22.69
C GLN A 99 -32.68 13.49 -22.90
N ILE A 100 -32.15 13.24 -24.10
CA ILE A 100 -30.85 13.71 -24.54
C ILE A 100 -31.04 14.92 -25.44
N LEU A 101 -30.38 16.01 -25.08
CA LEU A 101 -30.37 17.24 -25.85
C LEU A 101 -28.96 17.51 -26.37
N GLU A 102 -28.87 18.24 -27.48
CA GLU A 102 -27.63 18.74 -28.01
C GLU A 102 -27.50 20.23 -27.71
N ILE A 103 -26.42 20.62 -27.04
CA ILE A 103 -26.17 22.00 -26.65
C ILE A 103 -25.06 22.59 -27.49
N THR A 104 -25.38 23.71 -28.15
CA THR A 104 -24.40 24.57 -28.81
C THR A 104 -24.47 25.97 -28.21
N HIS A 105 -23.34 26.49 -27.72
CA HIS A 105 -23.27 27.80 -27.10
C HIS A 105 -21.91 28.47 -27.42
N SER A 106 -21.89 29.42 -28.32
CA SER A 106 -20.70 30.02 -28.88
C SER A 106 -19.81 30.72 -27.82
N ARG A 107 -20.44 31.45 -26.87
CA ARG A 107 -19.73 32.18 -25.81
C ARG A 107 -18.86 31.27 -24.90
N PHE A 108 -19.29 30.02 -24.73
CA PHE A 108 -18.56 29.05 -23.90
C PHE A 108 -17.80 28.00 -24.74
N GLY A 109 -17.73 28.20 -26.06
CA GLY A 109 -17.03 27.29 -26.97
C GLY A 109 -17.66 25.89 -27.04
N LEU A 110 -18.93 25.77 -26.73
CA LEU A 110 -19.66 24.51 -26.79
C LEU A 110 -20.27 24.32 -28.18
N SER A 111 -19.99 23.19 -28.81
CA SER A 111 -20.55 22.82 -30.13
C SER A 111 -21.00 21.38 -30.08
N GLY A 112 -22.32 21.16 -30.24
CA GLY A 112 -22.89 19.84 -30.32
C GLY A 112 -22.73 18.95 -29.09
N VAL A 113 -22.65 19.53 -27.89
CA VAL A 113 -22.43 18.78 -26.65
C VAL A 113 -23.71 18.06 -26.24
N ARG A 114 -23.68 16.74 -26.22
CA ARG A 114 -24.84 15.92 -25.83
C ARG A 114 -24.98 15.90 -24.31
N VAL A 115 -26.16 16.22 -23.83
CA VAL A 115 -26.49 16.27 -22.41
C VAL A 115 -27.76 15.50 -22.12
N ARG A 116 -27.83 14.83 -20.98
CA ARG A 116 -29.05 14.19 -20.48
C ARG A 116 -29.71 15.10 -19.48
N VAL A 117 -31.00 15.34 -19.68
CA VAL A 117 -31.83 16.10 -18.75
C VAL A 117 -32.02 15.33 -17.45
N LEU A 118 -31.63 15.94 -16.34
CA LEU A 118 -31.77 15.36 -15.00
C LEU A 118 -33.04 15.87 -14.31
N GLU A 119 -33.36 17.15 -14.51
CA GLU A 119 -34.50 17.80 -13.84
C GLU A 119 -35.07 18.85 -14.75
N VAL A 120 -36.42 18.97 -14.72
CA VAL A 120 -37.17 19.99 -15.43
C VAL A 120 -38.15 20.66 -14.47
N VAL A 121 -37.89 21.93 -14.19
CA VAL A 121 -38.75 22.75 -13.31
C VAL A 121 -39.58 23.68 -14.21
N ARG A 122 -40.87 23.42 -14.30
CA ARG A 122 -41.77 24.13 -15.24
C ARG A 122 -42.29 25.49 -14.73
N GLY A 123 -41.92 25.91 -13.53
CA GLY A 123 -42.27 27.22 -12.97
C GLY A 123 -43.77 27.58 -13.06
N ASN A 124 -44.08 28.86 -12.83
CA ASN A 124 -45.44 29.39 -12.94
C ASN A 124 -45.73 29.79 -14.40
N LEU A 125 -47.04 29.75 -14.76
CA LEU A 125 -47.50 30.13 -16.10
C LEU A 125 -47.19 31.60 -16.48
N SER A 126 -47.03 32.48 -15.48
CA SER A 126 -46.71 33.89 -15.67
C SER A 126 -45.26 34.18 -16.05
N GLU A 127 -44.33 33.25 -15.78
CA GLU A 127 -42.87 33.49 -15.95
C GLU A 127 -42.33 33.10 -17.32
N ASN A 128 -43.13 32.44 -18.16
CA ASN A 128 -42.76 31.94 -19.50
C ASN A 128 -41.39 31.27 -19.60
N ARG A 129 -40.91 30.64 -18.53
CA ARG A 129 -39.62 29.95 -18.50
C ARG A 129 -39.74 28.56 -17.89
N ILE A 130 -38.83 27.69 -18.31
CA ILE A 130 -38.64 26.35 -17.81
C ILE A 130 -37.14 26.22 -17.49
N SER A 131 -36.84 25.87 -16.26
CA SER A 131 -35.45 25.64 -15.80
C SER A 131 -35.09 24.19 -15.99
N ILE A 132 -33.95 23.93 -16.63
CA ILE A 132 -33.47 22.61 -16.97
C ILE A 132 -32.10 22.42 -16.29
N GLN A 133 -31.95 21.29 -15.60
CA GLN A 133 -30.68 20.80 -15.16
C GLN A 133 -30.31 19.58 -16.00
N ALA A 134 -29.08 19.57 -16.53
CA ALA A 134 -28.62 18.50 -17.38
C ALA A 134 -27.15 18.14 -17.07
N ARG A 135 -26.76 16.93 -17.43
CA ARG A 135 -25.39 16.45 -17.29
C ARG A 135 -24.86 15.96 -18.64
N GLN A 136 -23.61 16.23 -18.93
CA GLN A 136 -22.94 15.75 -20.14
C GLN A 136 -23.04 14.22 -20.25
N VAL A 137 -23.40 13.73 -21.42
CA VAL A 137 -23.37 12.31 -21.72
C VAL A 137 -21.93 11.95 -22.09
N VAL A 138 -21.36 11.03 -21.33
CA VAL A 138 -20.06 10.41 -21.67
C VAL A 138 -20.35 9.23 -22.57
N GLU A 139 -20.01 9.38 -23.85
CA GLU A 139 -20.20 8.31 -24.83
C GLU A 139 -19.08 7.27 -24.68
N ARG A 140 -19.44 5.99 -24.78
CA ARG A 140 -18.45 4.93 -24.89
C ARG A 140 -17.66 5.13 -26.19
N LEU A 141 -16.37 5.10 -26.13
CA LEU A 141 -15.49 5.12 -27.30
C LEU A 141 -15.59 3.83 -28.15
N SER A 142 -16.33 2.84 -27.70
CA SER A 142 -16.50 1.56 -28.37
C SER A 142 -17.99 1.17 -28.44
N GLY A 143 -18.54 1.26 -29.64
CA GLY A 143 -19.81 0.65 -29.96
C GLY A 143 -20.91 1.65 -30.33
N THR A 144 -21.39 1.52 -31.54
CA THR A 144 -22.63 2.15 -32.00
C THR A 144 -23.76 1.56 -31.16
N PHE A 145 -24.40 2.37 -30.29
CA PHE A 145 -25.65 1.97 -29.65
C PHE A 145 -26.75 1.96 -30.73
N VAL A 146 -27.18 0.78 -31.08
CA VAL A 146 -28.39 0.59 -31.89
C VAL A 146 -29.53 0.31 -30.92
N PRO A 147 -30.54 1.17 -30.79
CA PRO A 147 -31.71 0.87 -29.97
C PRO A 147 -32.39 -0.41 -30.50
N PRO A 148 -32.91 -1.29 -29.63
CA PRO A 148 -33.66 -2.45 -30.09
C PRO A 148 -34.89 -2.01 -30.88
N GLY A 149 -34.94 -2.35 -32.16
CA GLY A 149 -36.08 -2.11 -33.02
C GLY A 149 -36.00 -0.96 -34.05
N GLU A 150 -34.94 -0.17 -34.07
CA GLU A 150 -34.65 0.74 -35.17
C GLU A 150 -33.84 0.03 -36.26
N THR A 151 -34.47 -0.22 -37.42
CA THR A 151 -33.73 -0.43 -38.67
C THR A 151 -33.17 0.94 -39.06
N LEU A 152 -31.84 1.09 -38.98
CA LEU A 152 -31.17 2.28 -39.52
C LEU A 152 -31.62 2.46 -40.98
N PRO A 153 -32.00 3.71 -41.41
CA PRO A 153 -32.14 3.98 -42.81
C PRO A 153 -30.83 3.62 -43.49
N ASP A 154 -30.93 2.88 -44.57
CA ASP A 154 -29.79 2.42 -45.36
C ASP A 154 -28.86 3.63 -45.62
N PRO A 155 -27.68 3.71 -44.98
CA PRO A 155 -26.78 4.80 -45.24
C PRO A 155 -26.39 4.63 -46.70
N MET A 156 -26.66 5.64 -47.51
CA MET A 156 -26.17 5.73 -48.89
C MET A 156 -24.73 5.24 -48.89
N ALA A 157 -24.54 4.04 -49.45
CA ALA A 157 -23.33 3.25 -49.26
C ALA A 157 -22.10 4.14 -49.50
N PRO A 158 -21.25 4.36 -48.53
CA PRO A 158 -19.96 5.02 -48.76
C PRO A 158 -19.24 4.22 -49.84
N PRO A 159 -18.47 4.87 -50.73
CA PRO A 159 -17.72 4.15 -51.75
C PRO A 159 -16.96 3.02 -51.07
N THR A 160 -17.16 1.82 -51.56
CA THR A 160 -16.54 0.60 -51.01
C THR A 160 -15.02 0.75 -51.09
N VAL A 161 -14.44 1.33 -50.05
CA VAL A 161 -13.00 1.24 -49.88
C VAL A 161 -12.75 -0.20 -49.49
N VAL A 162 -12.41 -1.01 -50.45
CA VAL A 162 -11.92 -2.36 -50.24
C VAL A 162 -10.56 -2.22 -49.60
N TYR A 163 -10.52 -2.18 -48.26
CA TYR A 163 -9.27 -2.41 -47.55
C TYR A 163 -8.85 -3.84 -47.89
N PRO A 164 -7.60 -4.07 -48.34
CA PRO A 164 -7.12 -5.42 -48.49
C PRO A 164 -7.31 -6.10 -47.12
N PRO A 165 -7.73 -7.37 -47.08
CA PRO A 165 -7.87 -8.07 -45.83
C PRO A 165 -6.54 -7.98 -45.11
N VAL A 166 -6.52 -7.40 -43.92
CA VAL A 166 -5.33 -7.41 -43.05
C VAL A 166 -5.20 -8.84 -42.55
N THR A 167 -4.61 -9.68 -43.38
CA THR A 167 -4.26 -11.03 -43.04
C THR A 167 -3.10 -10.94 -42.04
N GLY A 168 -3.38 -11.22 -40.79
CA GLY A 168 -2.36 -11.33 -39.76
C GLY A 168 -2.62 -10.61 -38.43
N ILE A 169 -3.73 -9.91 -38.28
CA ILE A 169 -4.15 -9.51 -36.92
C ILE A 169 -4.90 -10.71 -36.35
N PRO A 170 -4.36 -11.41 -35.35
CA PRO A 170 -5.12 -12.43 -34.66
C PRO A 170 -6.40 -11.78 -34.11
N PRO A 171 -7.54 -12.49 -34.11
CA PRO A 171 -8.76 -11.97 -33.50
C PRO A 171 -8.41 -11.50 -32.08
N TRP A 172 -8.80 -10.27 -31.76
CA TRP A 172 -8.58 -9.73 -30.43
C TRP A 172 -9.25 -10.68 -29.42
N SER A 173 -8.45 -11.39 -28.67
CA SER A 173 -8.90 -12.11 -27.50
C SER A 173 -8.80 -11.16 -26.31
N ALA A 174 -9.85 -11.11 -25.50
CA ALA A 174 -9.77 -10.39 -24.23
C ALA A 174 -8.52 -10.87 -23.49
N PRO A 175 -7.71 -9.95 -22.92
CA PRO A 175 -6.54 -10.36 -22.16
C PRO A 175 -6.98 -11.32 -21.04
N ASP A 176 -6.26 -12.40 -20.90
CA ASP A 176 -6.45 -13.31 -19.78
C ASP A 176 -6.06 -12.57 -18.50
N LEU A 177 -7.06 -12.30 -17.66
CA LEU A 177 -6.90 -11.60 -16.39
C LEU A 177 -6.84 -12.57 -15.20
N SER A 178 -6.80 -13.88 -15.48
CA SER A 178 -6.64 -14.90 -14.44
C SER A 178 -5.36 -14.66 -13.64
N PRO A 179 -5.40 -14.85 -12.32
CA PRO A 179 -4.23 -14.65 -11.48
C PRO A 179 -3.11 -15.61 -11.85
N VAL A 180 -1.87 -15.12 -11.78
CA VAL A 180 -0.67 -15.90 -12.10
C VAL A 180 0.19 -16.12 -10.85
N PRO A 181 1.06 -17.16 -10.84
CA PRO A 181 1.96 -17.37 -9.71
C PRO A 181 2.87 -16.17 -9.48
N LEU A 182 3.08 -15.81 -8.21
CA LEU A 182 4.02 -14.77 -7.82
C LEU A 182 5.45 -15.23 -8.11
N ARG A 183 6.20 -14.44 -8.86
CA ARG A 183 7.63 -14.69 -9.11
C ARG A 183 8.49 -14.25 -7.94
N HIS A 184 8.04 -13.21 -7.25
CA HIS A 184 8.75 -12.63 -6.13
C HIS A 184 7.81 -12.50 -4.95
N ALA A 185 8.14 -13.23 -3.90
CA ALA A 185 7.44 -13.19 -2.62
C ALA A 185 8.42 -13.44 -1.47
N ARG A 186 8.20 -12.84 -0.34
CA ARG A 186 9.00 -13.00 0.86
C ARG A 186 8.14 -12.94 2.11
N LEU A 187 8.48 -13.77 3.07
CA LEU A 187 7.97 -13.73 4.43
C LEU A 187 9.06 -13.19 5.35
N PHE A 188 8.71 -12.28 6.24
CA PHE A 188 9.66 -11.72 7.20
C PHE A 188 8.97 -11.59 8.56
N GLU A 189 9.53 -12.22 9.57
CA GLU A 189 9.07 -12.05 10.94
C GLU A 189 9.51 -10.68 11.45
N LEU A 190 8.55 -9.82 11.78
CA LEU A 190 8.82 -8.47 12.27
C LEU A 190 9.41 -8.54 13.69
N PRO A 191 10.45 -7.74 13.96
CA PRO A 191 10.86 -7.47 15.31
C PRO A 191 9.77 -6.77 16.12
N ARG A 192 9.98 -6.66 17.43
CA ARG A 192 9.11 -5.90 18.32
C ARG A 192 8.92 -4.46 17.81
N ASN A 193 7.68 -4.04 17.75
CA ASN A 193 7.32 -2.73 17.27
C ASN A 193 6.09 -2.18 18.05
N PRO A 194 5.82 -0.86 18.00
CA PRO A 194 4.77 -0.23 18.81
C PRO A 194 3.36 -0.74 18.54
N GLU A 195 3.09 -1.27 17.34
CA GLU A 195 1.74 -1.68 16.94
C GLU A 195 1.41 -3.11 17.35
N THR A 196 2.41 -3.98 17.31
CA THR A 196 2.22 -5.42 17.53
C THR A 196 2.61 -5.85 18.94
N GLY A 197 3.30 -4.99 19.67
CA GLY A 197 3.79 -5.34 21.01
C GLY A 197 4.73 -6.55 20.97
N SER A 198 4.44 -7.54 21.79
CA SER A 198 5.22 -8.79 21.90
C SER A 198 4.64 -9.97 21.11
N GLU A 199 3.57 -9.77 20.34
CA GLU A 199 3.01 -10.86 19.54
C GLU A 199 3.79 -11.05 18.24
N PRO A 200 4.08 -12.32 17.84
CA PRO A 200 4.72 -12.58 16.56
C PRO A 200 3.86 -12.10 15.39
N VAL A 201 4.45 -11.31 14.54
CA VAL A 201 3.83 -10.79 13.32
C VAL A 201 4.70 -11.10 12.13
N VAL A 202 4.10 -11.64 11.09
CA VAL A 202 4.78 -11.95 9.83
C VAL A 202 4.34 -10.96 8.76
N LEU A 203 5.31 -10.24 8.24
CA LEU A 203 5.17 -9.40 7.06
C LEU A 203 5.19 -10.28 5.82
N VAL A 204 4.19 -10.13 4.96
CA VAL A 204 4.08 -10.79 3.67
C VAL A 204 4.40 -9.76 2.59
N LEU A 205 5.49 -9.96 1.90
CA LEU A 205 5.90 -9.13 0.77
C LEU A 205 5.69 -9.91 -0.52
N ALA A 206 4.92 -9.35 -1.41
CA ALA A 206 4.63 -9.93 -2.72
C ALA A 206 4.70 -8.84 -3.77
N ALA A 207 5.41 -9.10 -4.86
CA ALA A 207 5.41 -8.23 -6.03
C ALA A 207 4.25 -8.61 -6.94
N ARG A 208 3.48 -7.62 -7.37
CA ARG A 208 2.34 -7.79 -8.25
C ARG A 208 2.78 -8.24 -9.64
N GLU A 209 2.19 -9.30 -10.17
CA GLU A 209 2.50 -9.78 -11.51
C GLU A 209 1.57 -9.19 -12.57
N LEU A 210 0.29 -9.11 -12.29
CA LEU A 210 -0.71 -8.53 -13.18
C LEU A 210 -1.45 -7.37 -12.51
N LEU A 211 -1.83 -6.37 -13.30
CA LEU A 211 -2.61 -5.24 -12.78
C LEU A 211 -4.03 -5.63 -12.33
N SER A 212 -4.52 -6.79 -12.75
CA SER A 212 -5.79 -7.36 -12.33
C SER A 212 -5.77 -7.95 -10.92
N GLU A 213 -4.58 -8.29 -10.40
CA GLU A 213 -4.47 -8.89 -9.07
C GLU A 213 -4.79 -7.86 -7.98
N GLU A 214 -5.70 -8.22 -7.08
CA GLU A 214 -6.23 -7.31 -6.04
C GLU A 214 -5.72 -7.64 -4.65
N GLY A 215 -5.18 -8.85 -4.46
CA GLY A 215 -4.67 -9.29 -3.18
C GLY A 215 -4.05 -10.67 -3.22
N VAL A 216 -3.73 -11.17 -2.03
CA VAL A 216 -3.12 -12.49 -1.84
C VAL A 216 -3.86 -13.23 -0.73
N LEU A 217 -4.42 -14.38 -1.05
CA LEU A 217 -4.90 -15.31 -0.04
C LEU A 217 -3.70 -16.04 0.58
N VAL A 218 -3.55 -15.90 1.89
CA VAL A 218 -2.51 -16.56 2.67
C VAL A 218 -3.06 -17.84 3.26
N GLU A 219 -2.46 -18.95 2.91
CA GLU A 219 -2.77 -20.26 3.48
C GLU A 219 -1.56 -20.80 4.24
N ARG A 220 -1.84 -21.49 5.35
CA ARG A 220 -0.81 -22.03 6.24
C ARG A 220 -1.00 -23.53 6.45
N SER A 221 0.11 -24.26 6.55
CA SER A 221 0.18 -25.63 7.04
C SER A 221 1.36 -25.82 7.99
N ALA A 222 1.17 -26.57 9.06
CA ALA A 222 2.24 -27.00 9.95
C ALA A 222 3.03 -28.18 9.36
N THR A 223 2.37 -29.05 8.60
CA THR A 223 2.92 -30.34 8.11
C THR A 223 3.23 -30.32 6.61
N ASN A 224 2.90 -29.26 5.90
CA ASN A 224 2.94 -29.16 4.44
C ASN A 224 1.92 -30.04 3.69
N ALA A 225 0.90 -30.53 4.37
CA ALA A 225 -0.18 -31.34 3.79
C ALA A 225 -1.47 -30.53 3.70
N ASP A 226 -2.09 -30.26 4.85
CA ASP A 226 -3.37 -29.59 4.90
C ASP A 226 -3.17 -28.09 5.09
N TYR A 227 -3.51 -27.32 4.06
CA TYR A 227 -3.44 -25.87 4.08
C TYR A 227 -4.79 -25.27 4.46
N SER A 228 -4.78 -24.36 5.41
CA SER A 228 -5.96 -23.61 5.84
C SER A 228 -5.74 -22.11 5.64
N PRO A 229 -6.76 -21.34 5.24
CA PRO A 229 -6.65 -19.91 5.07
C PRO A 229 -6.39 -19.20 6.40
N VAL A 230 -5.45 -18.30 6.40
CA VAL A 230 -5.09 -17.42 7.53
C VAL A 230 -5.70 -16.03 7.33
N GLY A 231 -5.76 -15.57 6.09
CA GLY A 231 -6.35 -14.28 5.76
C GLY A 231 -6.19 -13.92 4.29
N LEU A 232 -7.00 -12.98 3.85
CA LEU A 232 -6.87 -12.33 2.56
C LEU A 232 -6.19 -10.98 2.78
N LEU A 233 -5.00 -10.84 2.22
CA LEU A 233 -4.25 -9.58 2.24
C LEU A 233 -4.63 -8.79 0.99
N SER A 234 -5.36 -7.71 1.18
CA SER A 234 -5.72 -6.79 0.10
C SER A 234 -4.70 -5.66 0.09
N ALA A 235 -3.82 -5.59 -0.89
CA ALA A 235 -2.82 -4.54 -1.14
C ALA A 235 -2.54 -3.52 0.02
N PRO A 236 -1.34 -2.95 0.12
CA PRO A 236 -0.49 -2.57 -1.00
C PRO A 236 0.56 -3.63 -1.31
N TRP A 237 0.73 -3.88 -2.62
CA TRP A 237 1.79 -4.72 -3.13
C TRP A 237 3.16 -4.10 -2.82
N ALA A 238 4.13 -4.95 -2.48
CA ALA A 238 5.49 -4.50 -2.32
C ALA A 238 6.19 -4.41 -3.68
N GLN A 239 7.04 -3.41 -3.84
CA GLN A 239 7.90 -3.31 -4.99
C GLN A 239 9.14 -4.19 -4.76
N TYR A 240 9.41 -5.10 -5.67
CA TYR A 240 10.62 -5.91 -5.68
C TYR A 240 11.65 -5.30 -6.63
N GLY A 241 12.93 -5.46 -6.28
CA GLY A 241 14.05 -5.09 -7.14
C GLY A 241 15.35 -5.72 -6.67
N THR A 242 16.44 -5.31 -7.30
CA THR A 242 17.80 -5.73 -6.92
C THR A 242 18.70 -4.51 -6.78
N LEU A 243 19.58 -4.51 -5.78
CA LEU A 243 20.54 -3.43 -5.61
C LEU A 243 21.43 -3.32 -6.85
N ALA A 244 21.52 -2.11 -7.41
CA ALA A 244 22.38 -1.83 -8.57
C ALA A 244 23.86 -1.70 -8.17
N GLU A 245 24.13 -1.30 -6.93
CA GLU A 245 25.45 -1.17 -6.33
C GLU A 245 25.48 -1.78 -4.94
N ALA A 246 26.66 -2.05 -4.42
CA ALA A 246 26.83 -2.52 -3.06
C ALA A 246 26.50 -1.37 -2.07
N TYR A 247 25.81 -1.71 -0.98
CA TYR A 247 25.49 -0.78 0.09
C TYR A 247 26.27 -1.21 1.35
N PRO A 248 27.28 -0.43 1.77
CA PRO A 248 28.17 -0.84 2.85
C PRO A 248 27.47 -0.80 4.21
N ALA A 249 27.98 -1.58 5.15
CA ALA A 249 27.65 -1.39 6.55
C ALA A 249 28.12 0.01 7.00
N SER A 250 27.30 0.67 7.78
CA SER A 250 27.64 1.99 8.35
C SER A 250 27.41 1.97 9.85
N THR A 251 28.26 2.66 10.58
CA THR A 251 28.05 2.95 12.00
C THR A 251 27.06 4.11 12.20
N LEU A 252 26.79 4.87 11.13
CA LEU A 252 25.80 5.94 11.13
C LEU A 252 24.41 5.33 10.97
N ALA A 253 23.54 5.62 11.90
CA ALA A 253 22.13 5.21 11.82
C ALA A 253 21.38 5.89 10.67
N VAL A 254 21.89 6.98 10.19
CA VAL A 254 21.30 7.78 9.12
C VAL A 254 22.30 7.98 7.98
N ASP A 255 21.89 7.61 6.79
CA ASP A 255 22.64 7.86 5.56
C ASP A 255 21.94 8.92 4.70
N ASP A 256 22.47 10.13 4.76
CA ASP A 256 22.04 11.26 3.92
C ASP A 256 22.96 11.43 2.69
N THR A 257 23.92 10.54 2.47
CA THR A 257 24.97 10.70 1.46
C THR A 257 24.85 9.77 0.27
N GLN A 258 24.81 8.47 0.51
CA GLN A 258 24.83 7.45 -0.55
C GLN A 258 23.42 7.00 -0.93
N GLY A 259 22.62 6.57 0.05
CA GLY A 259 21.33 5.96 -0.17
C GLY A 259 21.42 4.59 -0.86
N LEU A 260 20.25 4.02 -1.15
CA LEU A 260 20.10 2.71 -1.79
C LEU A 260 19.79 2.89 -3.27
N LEU A 261 20.68 2.47 -4.15
CA LEU A 261 20.43 2.44 -5.60
C LEU A 261 19.99 1.04 -6.01
N TYR A 262 18.80 0.91 -6.62
CA TYR A 262 18.26 -0.38 -7.04
C TYR A 262 17.60 -0.34 -8.42
N ARG A 263 17.47 -1.51 -9.03
CA ARG A 263 16.68 -1.73 -10.25
C ARG A 263 15.34 -2.34 -9.85
N PRO A 264 14.22 -1.63 -10.05
CA PRO A 264 12.90 -2.19 -9.82
C PRO A 264 12.59 -3.29 -10.84
N TYR A 265 11.89 -4.33 -10.40
CA TYR A 265 11.41 -5.41 -11.26
C TYR A 265 10.33 -4.92 -12.23
N LYS A 266 9.46 -4.05 -11.75
CA LYS A 266 8.43 -3.36 -12.54
C LYS A 266 8.38 -1.90 -12.12
N GLU A 267 7.99 -1.03 -13.04
CA GLU A 267 7.69 0.34 -12.71
C GLU A 267 6.49 0.38 -11.77
N ASP A 268 6.62 1.11 -10.67
CA ASP A 268 5.57 1.29 -9.68
C ASP A 268 5.39 2.76 -9.33
N PRO A 269 4.19 3.17 -8.88
CA PRO A 269 3.90 4.56 -8.59
C PRO A 269 4.89 5.15 -7.58
N ALA A 270 5.39 6.32 -7.93
CA ALA A 270 6.37 7.05 -7.16
C ALA A 270 5.90 7.30 -5.72
N PHE A 271 6.76 7.01 -4.76
CA PHE A 271 6.63 7.54 -3.41
C PHE A 271 6.96 9.03 -3.46
N GLY A 272 6.03 9.91 -3.12
CA GLY A 272 6.34 11.34 -2.99
C GLY A 272 7.38 11.59 -1.87
N PRO A 273 8.04 12.74 -1.77
CA PRO A 273 8.98 13.03 -0.68
C PRO A 273 8.29 13.13 0.68
N VAL A 274 9.01 12.81 1.77
CA VAL A 274 8.54 12.93 3.16
C VAL A 274 9.58 13.71 3.95
N SER A 275 9.12 14.56 4.87
CA SER A 275 10.03 15.26 5.79
C SER A 275 10.67 14.26 6.77
N ARG A 276 11.80 14.64 7.36
CA ARG A 276 12.46 13.82 8.37
C ARG A 276 11.55 13.57 9.57
N THR A 277 10.82 14.59 9.99
CA THR A 277 9.89 14.51 11.12
C THR A 277 8.73 13.54 10.86
N ASP A 278 8.25 13.48 9.60
CA ASP A 278 7.11 12.63 9.25
C ASP A 278 7.52 11.22 8.82
N LEU A 279 8.83 10.95 8.68
CA LEU A 279 9.35 9.72 8.15
C LEU A 279 8.87 8.48 8.94
N PHE A 280 8.87 8.56 10.25
CA PHE A 280 8.44 7.48 11.13
C PHE A 280 6.92 7.25 11.08
N GLY A 281 6.14 8.31 10.93
CA GLY A 281 4.70 8.23 10.71
C GLY A 281 4.32 7.71 9.32
N ALA A 282 5.05 8.11 8.29
CA ALA A 282 4.82 7.70 6.91
C ALA A 282 5.24 6.25 6.62
N ARG A 283 6.11 5.68 7.43
CA ARG A 283 6.58 4.28 7.41
C ARG A 283 6.88 3.74 6.02
N ARG A 284 7.72 4.47 5.29
CA ARG A 284 8.25 4.03 4.02
C ARG A 284 9.46 3.17 4.27
N MET A 285 9.35 1.92 3.90
CA MET A 285 10.34 0.92 4.29
C MET A 285 11.01 0.29 3.09
N ALA A 286 12.27 -0.04 3.28
CA ALA A 286 13.02 -0.96 2.45
C ALA A 286 13.50 -2.12 3.31
N LEU A 287 13.40 -3.34 2.78
CA LEU A 287 13.94 -4.55 3.39
C LEU A 287 15.00 -5.13 2.46
N VAL A 288 16.25 -5.21 2.93
CA VAL A 288 17.35 -5.86 2.22
C VAL A 288 18.00 -6.86 3.17
N GLY A 289 18.07 -8.14 2.76
CA GLY A 289 18.45 -9.16 3.73
C GLY A 289 17.51 -9.13 4.94
N ASP A 290 18.03 -9.09 6.14
CA ASP A 290 17.25 -8.98 7.38
C ASP A 290 17.24 -7.55 7.96
N GLU A 291 17.70 -6.56 7.21
CA GLU A 291 17.71 -5.17 7.62
C GLU A 291 16.51 -4.42 7.11
N LEU A 292 15.71 -3.89 8.03
CA LEU A 292 14.67 -2.91 7.74
C LEU A 292 15.27 -1.50 7.76
N MET A 293 14.86 -0.70 6.81
CA MET A 293 15.30 0.68 6.65
C MET A 293 14.11 1.57 6.35
N LEU A 294 14.17 2.84 6.78
CA LEU A 294 13.24 3.88 6.33
C LEU A 294 13.93 4.76 5.29
N PHE A 295 13.17 5.40 4.40
CA PHE A 295 13.71 6.32 3.42
C PHE A 295 12.80 7.54 3.20
N GLN A 296 13.40 8.70 2.91
CA GLN A 296 12.68 9.96 2.75
C GLN A 296 12.20 10.20 1.33
N THR A 297 13.07 9.96 0.35
CA THR A 297 12.80 10.30 -1.05
C THR A 297 13.14 9.15 -1.98
N VAL A 298 12.45 9.16 -3.12
CA VAL A 298 12.68 8.23 -4.23
C VAL A 298 12.99 9.06 -5.46
N VAL A 299 14.13 8.85 -6.07
CA VAL A 299 14.59 9.59 -7.26
C VAL A 299 14.94 8.60 -8.35
N LEU A 300 14.39 8.79 -9.54
CA LEU A 300 14.79 8.04 -10.72
C LEU A 300 16.21 8.51 -11.13
N GLU A 301 17.15 7.57 -11.18
CA GLU A 301 18.49 7.79 -11.70
C GLU A 301 18.69 7.00 -13.00
N GLY A 302 18.68 7.74 -14.13
CA GLY A 302 18.72 7.09 -15.45
C GLY A 302 17.38 6.46 -15.85
N SER A 303 17.41 5.50 -16.77
CA SER A 303 16.20 4.86 -17.33
C SER A 303 15.74 3.62 -16.56
N GLU A 304 16.60 3.02 -15.72
CA GLU A 304 16.34 1.69 -15.14
C GLU A 304 16.63 1.60 -13.64
N THR A 305 17.10 2.68 -13.02
CA THR A 305 17.51 2.66 -11.62
C THR A 305 16.80 3.74 -10.82
N THR A 306 16.56 3.41 -9.57
CA THR A 306 15.89 4.27 -8.60
C THR A 306 16.75 4.37 -7.34
N ARG A 307 16.94 5.58 -6.82
CA ARG A 307 17.66 5.83 -5.57
C ARG A 307 16.69 6.17 -4.44
N LEU A 308 16.84 5.47 -3.33
CA LEU A 308 16.21 5.82 -2.05
C LEU A 308 17.21 6.64 -1.24
N SER A 309 16.83 7.85 -0.84
CA SER A 309 17.71 8.77 -0.11
C SER A 309 17.14 9.15 1.25
N GLY A 310 18.00 9.66 2.15
CA GLY A 310 17.65 9.92 3.53
C GLY A 310 17.29 8.64 4.27
N VAL A 311 18.19 7.65 4.20
CA VAL A 311 17.95 6.29 4.70
C VAL A 311 18.27 6.22 6.19
N VAL A 312 17.30 5.74 6.97
CA VAL A 312 17.51 5.35 8.38
C VAL A 312 17.74 3.85 8.44
N ARG A 313 18.94 3.47 8.89
CA ARG A 313 19.41 2.09 8.94
C ARG A 313 18.92 1.37 10.21
N GLY A 314 18.79 0.06 10.13
CA GLY A 314 18.50 -0.78 11.29
C GLY A 314 17.16 -0.50 11.96
N TYR A 315 16.14 -0.06 11.20
CA TYR A 315 14.82 0.23 11.74
C TYR A 315 14.22 -0.97 12.48
N MET A 316 13.48 -0.73 13.54
CA MET A 316 12.99 -1.76 14.49
C MET A 316 14.11 -2.63 15.06
N ASN A 317 15.27 -2.04 15.27
CA ASN A 317 16.46 -2.73 15.81
C ASN A 317 16.89 -3.96 14.99
N THR A 318 16.67 -3.94 13.68
CA THR A 318 17.23 -4.94 12.77
C THR A 318 18.74 -4.71 12.59
N PRO A 319 19.53 -5.78 12.36
CA PRO A 319 20.97 -5.63 12.28
C PRO A 319 21.41 -4.84 11.04
N VAL A 320 22.21 -3.80 11.25
CA VAL A 320 22.85 -3.06 10.16
C VAL A 320 23.96 -3.90 9.56
N GLN A 321 23.93 -4.14 8.26
CA GLN A 321 24.89 -4.99 7.57
C GLN A 321 25.23 -4.48 6.17
N ALA A 322 26.34 -4.98 5.63
CA ALA A 322 26.69 -4.70 4.23
C ALA A 322 25.81 -5.52 3.29
N HIS A 323 25.33 -4.89 2.24
CA HIS A 323 24.55 -5.54 1.20
C HIS A 323 25.30 -5.50 -0.13
N ALA A 324 25.44 -6.66 -0.77
CA ALA A 324 26.11 -6.76 -2.06
C ALA A 324 25.23 -6.21 -3.21
N SER A 325 25.87 -5.77 -4.29
CA SER A 325 25.16 -5.53 -5.57
C SER A 325 24.44 -6.81 -5.99
N GLY A 326 23.22 -6.68 -6.53
CA GLY A 326 22.35 -7.80 -6.87
C GLY A 326 21.52 -8.34 -5.69
N ALA A 327 21.74 -7.90 -4.47
CA ALA A 327 20.89 -8.29 -3.33
C ALA A 327 19.43 -7.87 -3.57
N ALA A 328 18.49 -8.74 -3.20
CA ALA A 328 17.07 -8.47 -3.30
C ALA A 328 16.66 -7.34 -2.34
N ILE A 329 15.93 -6.39 -2.87
CA ILE A 329 15.32 -5.29 -2.11
C ILE A 329 13.81 -5.30 -2.27
N TRP A 330 13.12 -5.05 -1.17
CA TRP A 330 11.68 -4.87 -1.11
C TRP A 330 11.38 -3.45 -0.63
N VAL A 331 10.58 -2.72 -1.38
CA VAL A 331 10.15 -1.35 -1.04
C VAL A 331 8.65 -1.36 -0.85
N PHE A 332 8.18 -0.88 0.31
CA PHE A 332 6.77 -0.97 0.70
C PHE A 332 6.39 0.13 1.68
N ARG A 333 5.09 0.25 1.94
CA ARG A 333 4.54 1.15 2.95
C ARG A 333 4.02 0.33 4.11
N ASN A 334 4.07 0.91 5.28
CA ASN A 334 3.42 0.53 6.53
C ASN A 334 3.12 -0.99 6.69
N PRO A 335 3.96 -1.74 7.39
CA PRO A 335 3.59 -3.08 7.82
C PRO A 335 2.41 -2.96 8.81
N GLY A 336 1.25 -3.46 8.44
CA GLY A 336 0.02 -3.37 9.24
C GLY A 336 -1.20 -2.98 8.42
N GLU A 337 -1.02 -2.32 7.27
CA GLU A 337 -2.11 -2.02 6.36
C GLU A 337 -2.33 -3.16 5.34
N GLY A 338 -2.76 -4.33 5.83
CA GLY A 338 -3.22 -5.41 4.96
C GLY A 338 -2.11 -6.30 4.37
N ASN A 339 -0.88 -6.23 4.88
CA ASN A 339 0.24 -7.08 4.45
C ASN A 339 0.91 -7.86 5.58
N THR A 340 0.26 -7.98 6.72
CA THR A 340 0.76 -8.75 7.87
C THR A 340 -0.17 -9.87 8.27
N VAL A 341 0.41 -10.96 8.74
CA VAL A 341 -0.28 -12.08 9.39
C VAL A 341 0.10 -12.09 10.85
N GLN A 342 -0.92 -12.04 11.71
CA GLN A 342 -0.77 -12.07 13.17
C GLN A 342 -1.15 -13.45 13.73
N GLY A 343 -0.74 -13.73 14.97
CA GLY A 343 -1.17 -14.93 15.70
C GLY A 343 -0.56 -16.23 15.20
N LEU A 344 0.53 -16.19 14.42
CA LEU A 344 1.28 -17.40 14.11
C LEU A 344 2.10 -17.85 15.33
N PRO A 345 1.90 -19.08 15.84
CA PRO A 345 2.68 -19.57 16.96
C PRO A 345 4.15 -19.74 16.59
N ILE A 346 5.01 -19.75 17.60
CA ILE A 346 6.45 -20.04 17.41
C ILE A 346 6.58 -21.44 16.78
N GLY A 347 7.44 -21.57 15.78
CA GLY A 347 7.69 -22.80 15.03
C GLY A 347 7.83 -22.57 13.54
N THR A 348 8.02 -23.67 12.80
CA THR A 348 8.15 -23.61 11.35
C THR A 348 6.77 -23.70 10.71
N HIS A 349 6.47 -22.80 9.79
CA HIS A 349 5.24 -22.74 9.02
C HIS A 349 5.51 -22.87 7.54
N ASN A 350 4.65 -23.64 6.87
CA ASN A 350 4.59 -23.72 5.43
C ASN A 350 3.45 -22.79 4.97
N ILE A 351 3.75 -21.85 4.11
CA ILE A 351 2.80 -20.81 3.68
C ILE A 351 2.69 -20.83 2.16
N LYS A 352 1.48 -20.75 1.66
CA LYS A 352 1.16 -20.53 0.26
C LYS A 352 0.56 -19.15 0.09
N LEU A 353 1.01 -18.42 -0.92
CA LEU A 353 0.53 -17.10 -1.27
C LEU A 353 -0.19 -17.20 -2.61
N ARG A 354 -1.50 -17.20 -2.59
CA ARG A 354 -2.34 -17.37 -3.78
C ARG A 354 -2.88 -16.03 -4.24
N PRO A 355 -2.41 -15.48 -5.37
CA PRO A 355 -2.96 -14.26 -5.94
C PRO A 355 -4.45 -14.37 -6.21
N VAL A 356 -5.13 -13.24 -6.04
CA VAL A 356 -6.58 -13.09 -6.24
C VAL A 356 -6.82 -12.01 -7.27
N SER A 357 -7.65 -12.29 -8.28
CA SER A 357 -8.08 -11.36 -9.30
C SER A 357 -9.60 -11.42 -9.40
N GLY A 358 -10.30 -10.39 -8.93
CA GLY A 358 -11.76 -10.44 -8.78
C GLY A 358 -12.20 -11.58 -7.87
N ASP A 359 -13.01 -12.48 -8.40
CA ASP A 359 -13.48 -13.66 -7.66
C ASP A 359 -12.59 -14.91 -7.85
N GLU A 360 -11.57 -14.82 -8.67
CA GLU A 360 -10.70 -15.95 -8.99
C GLU A 360 -9.48 -15.97 -8.06
N VAL A 361 -9.25 -17.11 -7.43
CA VAL A 361 -8.08 -17.39 -6.59
C VAL A 361 -7.23 -18.42 -7.31
N LEU A 362 -5.94 -18.13 -7.50
CA LEU A 362 -5.02 -19.06 -8.13
C LEU A 362 -5.03 -20.44 -7.43
N GLY A 363 -5.05 -21.52 -8.20
CA GLY A 363 -5.04 -22.88 -7.66
C GLY A 363 -3.86 -23.14 -6.73
N ALA A 364 -4.08 -23.80 -5.61
CA ALA A 364 -3.05 -24.09 -4.61
C ALA A 364 -1.92 -25.02 -5.12
N ASP A 365 -2.21 -25.79 -6.17
CA ASP A 365 -1.25 -26.66 -6.90
C ASP A 365 -0.30 -25.87 -7.80
N ARG A 366 -0.66 -24.64 -8.17
CA ARG A 366 0.11 -23.74 -9.03
C ARG A 366 1.02 -22.79 -8.26
N VAL A 367 1.05 -22.86 -6.93
CA VAL A 367 1.77 -21.93 -6.07
C VAL A 367 2.85 -22.65 -5.29
N ASP A 368 4.07 -22.11 -5.33
CA ASP A 368 5.19 -22.61 -4.57
C ASP A 368 5.00 -22.36 -3.06
N ARG A 369 5.51 -23.30 -2.30
CA ARG A 369 5.54 -23.22 -0.85
C ARG A 369 6.68 -22.31 -0.38
N LEU A 370 6.35 -21.38 0.48
CA LEU A 370 7.31 -20.63 1.29
C LEU A 370 7.40 -21.26 2.67
N SER A 371 8.60 -21.35 3.24
CA SER A 371 8.81 -21.80 4.61
C SER A 371 9.33 -20.65 5.46
N LEU A 372 8.76 -20.47 6.65
CA LEU A 372 9.19 -19.47 7.62
C LEU A 372 9.30 -20.10 9.00
N ALA A 373 10.43 -19.92 9.67
CA ALA A 373 10.56 -20.17 11.08
C ALA A 373 10.19 -18.91 11.87
N VAL A 374 9.06 -18.96 12.57
CA VAL A 374 8.65 -17.93 13.54
C VAL A 374 9.39 -18.21 14.83
N THR A 375 10.23 -17.29 15.25
CA THR A 375 11.17 -17.45 16.38
C THR A 375 10.80 -16.61 17.60
N GLY A 376 9.78 -15.76 17.47
CA GLY A 376 9.39 -14.82 18.51
C GLY A 376 10.25 -13.54 18.52
N LYS A 377 10.66 -13.05 17.33
CA LYS A 377 11.45 -11.80 17.23
C LYS A 377 10.74 -10.61 17.91
N ALA A 378 9.41 -10.58 17.88
CA ALA A 378 8.63 -9.55 18.58
C ALA A 378 8.71 -9.64 20.10
N MET A 379 9.08 -10.81 20.66
CA MET A 379 9.25 -11.01 22.08
C MET A 379 10.63 -10.58 22.58
N VAL A 380 11.60 -10.42 21.67
CA VAL A 380 12.96 -10.01 22.03
C VAL A 380 12.92 -8.55 22.46
N PRO A 381 13.34 -8.23 23.70
CA PRO A 381 13.41 -6.84 24.15
C PRO A 381 14.45 -6.07 23.34
N TRP A 382 14.32 -4.77 23.31
CA TRP A 382 15.32 -3.92 22.69
C TRP A 382 16.57 -3.81 23.55
N PRO A 383 17.75 -3.57 22.96
CA PRO A 383 18.95 -3.33 23.72
C PRO A 383 18.82 -2.06 24.56
N VAL A 384 19.54 -2.00 25.66
CA VAL A 384 19.57 -0.80 26.49
C VAL A 384 20.21 0.37 25.74
N ALA A 385 19.77 1.58 26.04
CA ALA A 385 20.35 2.82 25.52
C ALA A 385 21.16 3.55 26.58
N GLY A 386 22.02 4.46 26.15
CA GLY A 386 22.79 5.34 27.04
C GLY A 386 23.64 4.59 28.08
N LEU A 387 24.21 3.44 27.69
CA LEU A 387 25.08 2.69 28.55
C LEU A 387 26.33 3.53 28.89
N ARG A 388 26.48 3.83 30.16
CA ARG A 388 27.51 4.70 30.70
C ARG A 388 28.19 4.03 31.86
N ALA A 389 29.51 4.11 31.90
CA ALA A 389 30.33 3.66 33.03
C ALA A 389 31.20 4.81 33.49
N VAL A 390 31.19 5.10 34.79
CA VAL A 390 32.03 6.12 35.42
C VAL A 390 32.98 5.44 36.40
N ARG A 391 34.27 5.56 36.15
CA ARG A 391 35.30 5.02 37.02
C ARG A 391 35.82 6.09 37.96
N THR A 392 35.98 5.72 39.24
CA THR A 392 36.69 6.48 40.27
C THR A 392 37.52 5.50 41.10
N GLY A 393 38.81 5.43 40.86
CA GLY A 393 39.65 4.37 41.38
C GLY A 393 39.23 2.97 40.94
N ASP A 394 39.02 2.06 41.88
CA ASP A 394 38.51 0.72 41.58
C ASP A 394 36.99 0.64 41.58
N SER A 395 36.30 1.73 41.85
CA SER A 395 34.83 1.79 41.77
C SER A 395 34.38 2.18 40.39
N VAL A 396 33.48 1.40 39.78
CA VAL A 396 32.89 1.67 38.49
C VAL A 396 31.38 1.70 38.62
N ALA A 397 30.80 2.90 38.55
CA ALA A 397 29.34 3.09 38.50
C ALA A 397 28.86 2.93 37.07
N VAL A 398 27.97 1.97 36.83
CA VAL A 398 27.38 1.69 35.52
C VAL A 398 25.91 2.03 35.54
N SER A 399 25.43 2.73 34.52
CA SER A 399 24.03 3.10 34.36
C SER A 399 23.61 2.94 32.90
N TRP A 400 22.34 2.70 32.70
CA TRP A 400 21.71 2.58 31.38
C TRP A 400 20.24 2.96 31.44
N SER A 401 19.64 3.14 30.28
CA SER A 401 18.20 3.33 30.14
C SER A 401 17.60 2.12 29.41
N PRO A 402 16.58 1.46 29.97
CA PRO A 402 15.85 0.46 29.23
C PRO A 402 15.13 1.14 28.04
N VAL A 403 14.99 0.43 26.95
CA VAL A 403 14.24 0.90 25.78
C VAL A 403 13.05 -0.03 25.57
N ASP A 404 11.85 0.51 25.53
CA ASP A 404 10.67 -0.22 25.14
C ASP A 404 9.97 0.48 23.99
N VAL A 405 9.51 -0.31 23.05
CA VAL A 405 8.84 0.14 21.83
C VAL A 405 7.44 0.72 22.08
N ALA A 406 6.89 0.48 23.27
CA ALA A 406 5.53 0.95 23.62
C ALA A 406 5.40 2.49 23.62
N PHE A 407 6.47 3.23 23.34
CA PHE A 407 6.51 4.65 23.56
C PHE A 407 6.95 5.45 22.36
N GLY A 408 6.10 6.34 21.97
CA GLY A 408 6.41 7.49 21.16
C GLY A 408 6.59 7.25 19.68
N GLY A 409 6.34 6.07 19.18
CA GLY A 409 6.18 5.86 17.75
C GLY A 409 7.40 6.06 16.85
N ALA A 410 8.53 6.51 17.37
CA ALA A 410 9.70 6.78 16.54
C ALA A 410 10.50 5.52 16.18
N GLY A 411 10.43 4.48 16.95
CA GLY A 411 10.82 3.13 16.54
C GLY A 411 12.27 2.91 16.15
N THR A 412 13.16 3.88 16.25
CA THR A 412 14.60 3.67 16.10
C THR A 412 15.34 4.01 17.37
N ARG A 413 16.29 3.17 17.70
CA ARG A 413 17.20 3.37 18.81
C ARG A 413 17.89 4.74 18.80
N THR A 414 18.17 5.27 17.63
CA THR A 414 18.90 6.52 17.43
C THR A 414 18.12 7.78 17.76
N GLU A 415 16.80 7.76 17.76
CA GLU A 415 16.01 8.94 18.08
C GLU A 415 15.57 8.97 19.53
N ASN A 416 15.54 7.81 20.20
CA ASN A 416 15.06 7.66 21.57
C ASN A 416 16.16 7.31 22.59
N GLU A 417 17.43 7.42 22.20
CA GLU A 417 18.55 7.11 23.12
C GLU A 417 18.55 7.92 24.42
N ASN A 418 17.88 9.06 24.42
CA ASN A 418 17.78 9.98 25.55
C ASN A 418 16.37 10.12 26.14
N GLU A 419 15.39 9.40 25.65
CA GLU A 419 14.05 9.48 26.21
C GLU A 419 13.93 8.65 27.48
N PRO A 420 13.29 9.19 28.54
CA PRO A 420 13.08 8.45 29.77
C PRO A 420 12.19 7.25 29.52
N VAL A 421 12.61 6.12 30.03
CA VAL A 421 11.86 4.87 29.96
C VAL A 421 10.54 5.03 30.64
N PRO A 422 9.47 4.67 29.95
CA PRO A 422 8.17 4.64 30.56
C PRO A 422 8.05 3.53 31.62
N ALA A 423 7.24 3.77 32.59
CA ALA A 423 6.86 2.80 33.59
C ALA A 423 6.19 1.58 32.92
N GLY A 424 6.88 0.46 32.75
CA GLY A 424 6.29 -0.72 32.13
C GLY A 424 7.24 -1.83 31.71
N PHE A 425 8.56 -1.60 31.66
CA PHE A 425 9.48 -2.70 31.41
C PHE A 425 9.50 -3.64 32.64
N SER A 426 8.93 -4.83 32.48
CA SER A 426 8.82 -5.83 33.56
C SER A 426 9.93 -6.89 33.51
N GLY A 427 11.06 -6.57 32.88
CA GLY A 427 12.20 -7.47 32.75
C GLY A 427 13.32 -7.15 33.73
N ASP A 428 14.38 -7.94 33.66
CA ASP A 428 15.67 -7.71 34.36
C ASP A 428 16.78 -7.44 33.32
N PHE A 429 17.93 -7.03 33.82
CA PHE A 429 19.14 -6.78 33.04
C PHE A 429 20.24 -7.73 33.44
N VAL A 430 20.99 -8.22 32.47
CA VAL A 430 22.22 -8.99 32.73
C VAL A 430 23.40 -8.14 32.31
N LEU A 431 24.18 -7.72 33.31
CA LEU A 431 25.41 -7.02 33.09
C LEU A 431 26.57 -8.04 33.16
N THR A 432 27.34 -8.10 32.09
CA THR A 432 28.57 -8.94 32.06
C THR A 432 29.78 -8.04 32.08
N ALA A 433 30.60 -8.19 33.12
CA ALA A 433 31.86 -7.45 33.29
C ALA A 433 33.03 -8.42 33.39
N ALA A 434 33.95 -8.37 32.42
CA ALA A 434 35.11 -9.27 32.32
C ALA A 434 34.74 -10.76 32.53
N GLY A 435 33.64 -11.22 31.92
CA GLY A 435 33.17 -12.61 32.00
C GLY A 435 32.35 -12.97 33.26
N THR A 436 32.13 -12.02 34.18
CA THR A 436 31.24 -12.22 35.34
C THR A 436 29.87 -11.60 35.07
N GLU A 437 28.80 -12.37 35.24
CA GLU A 437 27.44 -11.93 35.08
C GLU A 437 26.83 -11.42 36.40
N HIS A 438 26.10 -10.32 36.31
CA HIS A 438 25.33 -9.72 37.39
C HIS A 438 23.89 -9.51 36.88
N VAL A 439 22.92 -10.12 37.56
CA VAL A 439 21.50 -9.87 37.28
C VAL A 439 21.08 -8.65 38.09
N VAL A 440 20.55 -7.65 37.40
CA VAL A 440 20.19 -6.35 37.97
C VAL A 440 18.71 -6.05 37.65
N ASN A 441 17.91 -5.81 38.69
CA ASN A 441 16.49 -5.42 38.51
C ASN A 441 16.31 -3.91 38.38
N GLY A 442 17.38 -3.13 38.44
CA GLY A 442 17.40 -1.68 38.26
C GLY A 442 18.18 -1.26 37.05
N THR A 443 18.34 0.04 36.87
CA THR A 443 19.02 0.67 35.72
C THR A 443 20.47 1.07 36.04
N SER A 444 21.03 0.61 37.17
CA SER A 444 22.41 0.92 37.55
C SER A 444 22.96 -0.11 38.51
N ILE A 445 24.28 -0.22 38.52
CA ILE A 445 25.04 -1.04 39.45
C ILE A 445 26.42 -0.40 39.66
N THR A 446 26.99 -0.60 40.85
CA THR A 446 28.39 -0.23 41.13
C THR A 446 29.22 -1.49 41.26
N LEU A 447 30.30 -1.57 40.49
CA LEU A 447 31.27 -2.66 40.50
C LEU A 447 32.56 -2.20 41.14
N THR A 448 33.26 -3.13 41.79
CA THR A 448 34.65 -2.88 42.25
C THR A 448 35.58 -3.67 41.35
N ARG A 449 36.32 -2.97 40.46
CA ARG A 449 37.23 -3.60 39.51
C ARG A 449 38.37 -2.66 39.12
N SER A 450 39.59 -3.22 39.15
CA SER A 450 40.80 -2.57 38.66
C SER A 450 41.06 -2.94 37.18
N GLY A 451 41.89 -2.13 36.52
CA GLY A 451 42.36 -2.36 35.17
C GLY A 451 41.29 -2.14 34.09
N ARG A 452 41.69 -2.40 32.84
CA ARG A 452 40.83 -2.30 31.65
C ARG A 452 39.94 -3.55 31.51
N PHE A 453 38.67 -3.38 31.23
CA PHE A 453 37.76 -4.50 30.94
C PHE A 453 36.62 -4.10 30.02
N ALA A 454 36.10 -5.10 29.31
CA ALA A 454 34.87 -4.93 28.53
C ALA A 454 33.66 -5.17 29.44
N LEU A 455 32.63 -4.38 29.21
CA LEU A 455 31.33 -4.46 29.88
C LEU A 455 30.22 -4.52 28.84
N SER A 456 29.21 -5.36 29.07
CA SER A 456 28.03 -5.40 28.27
C SER A 456 26.77 -5.49 29.12
N VAL A 457 25.66 -4.93 28.60
CA VAL A 457 24.38 -5.03 29.27
C VAL A 457 23.35 -5.53 28.24
N THR A 458 22.55 -6.53 28.63
CA THR A 458 21.41 -7.06 27.88
C THR A 458 20.14 -6.88 28.71
N ALA A 459 19.04 -6.58 28.05
CA ALA A 459 17.71 -6.63 28.65
C ALA A 459 17.14 -8.05 28.51
N ARG A 460 16.45 -8.54 29.52
CA ARG A 460 15.82 -9.88 29.50
C ARG A 460 14.36 -9.78 29.92
N GLN A 461 13.46 -10.35 29.12
CA GLN A 461 12.03 -10.37 29.39
C GLN A 461 11.42 -11.67 28.87
N LEU A 462 10.60 -12.34 29.67
CA LEU A 462 9.90 -13.58 29.30
C LEU A 462 10.81 -14.69 28.73
N GLY A 463 12.08 -14.72 29.14
CA GLY A 463 13.05 -15.69 28.64
C GLY A 463 13.79 -15.28 27.36
N TYR A 464 13.42 -14.18 26.76
CA TYR A 464 14.11 -13.62 25.60
C TYR A 464 15.14 -12.58 26.04
N VAL A 465 16.25 -12.49 25.29
CA VAL A 465 17.38 -11.63 25.60
C VAL A 465 17.65 -10.69 24.45
N SER A 466 17.81 -9.40 24.75
CA SER A 466 18.15 -8.38 23.76
C SER A 466 19.56 -8.57 23.19
N PRO A 467 19.89 -7.95 22.06
CA PRO A 467 21.27 -7.67 21.71
C PRO A 467 21.98 -6.91 22.85
N ALA A 468 23.25 -7.14 23.01
CA ALA A 468 24.02 -6.50 24.06
C ALA A 468 24.51 -5.10 23.66
N ALA A 469 24.38 -4.14 24.55
CA ALA A 469 25.12 -2.88 24.45
C ALA A 469 26.51 -3.08 25.10
N TYR A 470 27.54 -2.50 24.51
CA TYR A 470 28.93 -2.70 24.94
C TYR A 470 29.62 -1.38 25.26
N VAL A 471 30.46 -1.39 26.30
CA VAL A 471 31.39 -0.31 26.56
C VAL A 471 32.72 -0.89 27.08
N THR A 472 33.83 -0.29 26.69
CA THR A 472 35.16 -0.64 27.28
C THR A 472 35.50 0.39 28.33
N VAL A 473 35.72 -0.09 29.53
CA VAL A 473 36.18 0.74 30.67
C VAL A 473 37.69 0.67 30.74
N GLU A 474 38.35 1.81 30.57
CA GLU A 474 39.82 1.89 30.68
C GLU A 474 40.28 1.88 32.15
N SER A 475 41.59 1.75 32.35
CA SER A 475 42.18 1.71 33.69
C SER A 475 42.26 3.07 34.39
N GLN A 476 41.97 4.15 33.70
CA GLN A 476 42.02 5.51 34.21
C GLN A 476 40.62 5.96 34.72
N ASP A 477 40.63 6.92 35.65
CA ASP A 477 39.38 7.55 36.04
C ASP A 477 38.78 8.33 34.89
N GLY A 478 37.46 8.20 34.71
CA GLY A 478 36.78 8.84 33.61
C GLY A 478 35.38 8.28 33.35
N GLU A 479 34.73 8.86 32.34
CA GLU A 479 33.45 8.45 31.84
C GLU A 479 33.60 7.73 30.49
N TYR A 480 32.91 6.60 30.35
CA TYR A 480 32.92 5.73 29.17
C TYR A 480 31.48 5.51 28.74
N VAL A 481 31.20 5.73 27.46
CA VAL A 481 29.87 5.59 26.88
C VAL A 481 29.88 4.63 25.68
N ALA A 482 28.77 3.91 25.50
CA ALA A 482 28.56 2.95 24.39
C ALA A 482 28.18 3.64 23.10
#